data_d6cd816940d159202b22c0218a676925
#
_entry.id   d6cd816940d159202b22c0218a676925
#
_cell.length_a   1.000
_cell.length_b   1.000
_cell.length_c   1.000
_cell.angle_alpha   90.00
_cell.angle_beta   90.00
_cell.angle_gamma   90.00
#
_symmetry.space_group_name_H-M   'P 1'
#
loop_
_entity.id
_entity.type
_entity.pdbx_description
1 polymer ?
#
loop_
_entity_poly.entity_id
_entity_poly.type
_entity_poly.pdbx_seq_one_letter_code
_entity_poly.pdbx_strand_id
1 'polypeptide(L)'
;MSEKLDKLRADLARARERRIQLNNRIELLERRIAEAEKVEVAEMVRVANLTPEQLAALLQQNAQTTPNPAALAAVGAEIDDGGPA
;
A
#
# COMPACT_ATOMS: atom_id res chain seq x y z
N MET A 1 22.33 6.91 -38.88
CA MET A 1 23.35 6.10 -38.35
C MET A 1 22.88 4.69 -38.20
N SER A 2 22.73 4.06 -37.09
CA SER A 2 22.30 2.68 -37.05
C SER A 2 20.78 2.60 -36.90
N GLU A 3 20.07 2.03 -37.88
CA GLU A 3 18.63 1.78 -37.78
C GLU A 3 18.33 0.89 -36.57
N LYS A 4 19.19 -0.09 -36.32
CA LYS A 4 19.06 -1.00 -35.20
C LYS A 4 19.11 -0.25 -33.87
N LEU A 5 20.07 0.66 -33.73
CA LEU A 5 20.25 1.45 -32.52
C LEU A 5 19.06 2.40 -32.32
N ASP A 6 18.62 3.06 -33.37
CA ASP A 6 17.48 3.95 -33.31
C ASP A 6 16.20 3.20 -32.92
N LYS A 7 16.02 2.01 -33.45
CA LYS A 7 14.89 1.15 -33.10
C LYS A 7 14.94 0.74 -31.62
N LEU A 8 16.11 0.35 -31.13
CA LEU A 8 16.28 -0.03 -29.73
C LEU A 8 16.00 1.14 -28.79
N ARG A 9 16.45 2.33 -29.17
CA ARG A 9 16.16 3.54 -28.37
C ARG A 9 14.67 3.85 -28.34
N ALA A 10 13.98 3.69 -29.47
CA ALA A 10 12.54 3.88 -29.54
C ALA A 10 11.82 2.83 -28.69
N ASP A 11 12.25 1.58 -28.75
CA ASP A 11 11.69 0.52 -27.92
C ASP A 11 11.88 0.80 -26.44
N LEU A 12 13.04 1.29 -26.06
CA LEU A 12 13.32 1.67 -24.67
C LEU A 12 12.41 2.81 -24.21
N ALA A 13 12.23 3.82 -25.05
CA ALA A 13 11.34 4.95 -24.72
C ALA A 13 9.91 4.47 -24.47
N ARG A 14 9.41 3.58 -25.33
CA ARG A 14 8.07 3.00 -25.17
C ARG A 14 7.97 2.17 -23.88
N ALA A 15 8.99 1.40 -23.58
CA ALA A 15 9.01 0.59 -22.37
C ALA A 15 9.00 1.46 -21.10
N ARG A 16 9.75 2.54 -21.11
CA ARG A 16 9.76 3.50 -20.00
C ARG A 16 8.41 4.15 -19.82
N GLU A 17 7.74 4.49 -20.92
CA GLU A 17 6.40 5.08 -20.86
C GLU A 17 5.40 4.09 -20.26
N ARG A 18 5.45 2.83 -20.67
CA ARG A 18 4.60 1.78 -20.08
C ARG A 18 4.86 1.62 -18.59
N ARG A 19 6.12 1.73 -18.17
CA ARG A 19 6.48 1.64 -16.75
C ARG A 19 5.84 2.78 -15.94
N ILE A 20 5.90 3.99 -16.48
CA ILE A 20 5.26 5.15 -15.84
C ILE A 20 3.77 4.94 -15.70
N GLN A 21 3.10 4.48 -16.76
CA GLN A 21 1.68 4.21 -16.75
C GLN A 21 1.31 3.13 -15.73
N LEU A 22 2.11 2.06 -15.66
CA LEU A 22 1.89 1.00 -14.68
C LEU A 22 2.10 1.49 -13.25
N ASN A 23 3.12 2.29 -13.01
CA ASN A 23 3.36 2.85 -11.69
C ASN A 23 2.22 3.76 -11.25
N ASN A 24 1.69 4.56 -12.17
CA ASN A 24 0.52 5.40 -11.89
C ASN A 24 -0.71 4.56 -11.54
N ARG A 25 -0.89 3.45 -12.26
CA ARG A 25 -1.99 2.53 -11.98
C ARG A 25 -1.84 1.86 -10.62
N ILE A 26 -0.62 1.46 -10.27
CA ILE A 26 -0.33 0.87 -8.96
C ILE A 26 -0.67 1.86 -7.85
N GLU A 27 -0.24 3.10 -7.97
CA GLU A 27 -0.55 4.14 -7.00
C GLU A 27 -2.06 4.36 -6.85
N LEU A 28 -2.77 4.36 -7.97
CA LEU A 28 -4.22 4.48 -7.95
C LEU A 28 -4.88 3.32 -7.21
N LEU A 29 -4.44 2.10 -7.50
CA LEU A 29 -4.97 0.90 -6.84
C LEU A 29 -4.66 0.91 -5.34
N GLU A 30 -3.47 1.32 -4.96
CA GLU A 30 -3.11 1.45 -3.55
C GLU A 30 -4.02 2.43 -2.81
N ARG A 31 -4.33 3.58 -3.44
CA ARG A 31 -5.28 4.54 -2.88
C ARG A 31 -6.68 3.97 -2.76
N ARG A 32 -7.13 3.23 -3.77
CA ARG A 32 -8.45 2.57 -3.74
C ARG A 32 -8.53 1.52 -2.66
N ILE A 33 -7.47 0.76 -2.47
CA ILE A 33 -7.40 -0.23 -1.39
C ILE A 33 -7.49 0.46 -0.04
N ALA A 34 -6.71 1.50 0.18
CA ALA A 34 -6.72 2.26 1.43
C ALA A 34 -8.12 2.82 1.72
N GLU A 35 -8.80 3.34 0.70
CA GLU A 35 -10.14 3.87 0.85
C GLU A 35 -11.16 2.78 1.15
N ALA A 36 -11.05 1.65 0.47
CA ALA A 36 -11.92 0.51 0.70
C ALA A 36 -11.74 -0.07 2.11
N GLU A 37 -10.50 -0.10 2.59
CA GLU A 37 -10.22 -0.54 3.97
C GLU A 37 -10.87 0.36 5.00
N LYS A 38 -10.86 1.68 4.78
CA LYS A 38 -11.53 2.62 5.66
C LYS A 38 -13.03 2.39 5.71
N VAL A 39 -13.63 2.15 4.56
CA VAL A 39 -15.06 1.85 4.46
C VAL A 39 -15.39 0.56 5.20
N GLU A 40 -14.55 -0.45 5.04
CA GLU A 40 -14.75 -1.75 5.69
C GLU A 40 -14.64 -1.63 7.21
N VAL A 41 -13.65 -0.90 7.70
CA VAL A 41 -13.50 -0.64 9.14
C VAL A 41 -14.71 0.14 9.68
N ALA A 42 -15.15 1.17 8.96
CA ALA A 42 -16.32 1.95 9.36
C ALA A 42 -17.57 1.06 9.46
N GLU A 43 -17.73 0.12 8.53
CA GLU A 43 -18.82 -0.83 8.55
C GLU A 43 -18.74 -1.79 9.74
N MET A 44 -17.55 -2.26 10.05
CA MET A 44 -17.32 -3.11 11.22
C MET A 44 -17.69 -2.39 12.52
N VAL A 45 -17.29 -1.12 12.63
CA VAL A 45 -17.64 -0.29 13.80
C VAL A 45 -19.15 -0.11 13.90
N ARG A 46 -19.82 0.15 12.77
CA ARG A 46 -21.29 0.30 12.73
C ARG A 46 -21.99 -0.97 13.17
N VAL A 47 -21.56 -2.11 12.64
CA VAL A 47 -22.15 -3.41 12.97
C VAL A 47 -21.92 -3.76 14.43
N ALA A 48 -20.75 -3.44 14.97
CA ALA A 48 -20.42 -3.66 16.37
C ALA A 48 -21.14 -2.68 17.30
N ASN A 49 -21.77 -1.63 16.75
CA ASN A 49 -22.54 -0.64 17.51
C ASN A 49 -21.69 0.05 18.59
N LEU A 50 -20.44 0.35 18.26
CA LEU A 50 -19.54 1.01 19.19
C LEU A 50 -19.76 2.52 19.19
N THR A 51 -19.76 3.10 20.40
CA THR A 51 -19.73 4.56 20.53
C THR A 51 -18.31 5.06 20.20
N PRO A 52 -18.18 6.36 19.86
CA PRO A 52 -16.83 6.92 19.64
C PRO A 52 -15.90 6.72 20.84
N GLU A 53 -16.42 6.81 22.06
CA GLU A 53 -15.65 6.60 23.27
C GLU A 53 -15.17 5.15 23.41
N GLN A 54 -16.05 4.21 23.09
CA GLN A 54 -15.70 2.78 23.11
C GLN A 54 -14.66 2.46 22.05
N LEU A 55 -14.79 3.05 20.85
CA LEU A 55 -13.82 2.87 19.79
C LEU A 55 -12.46 3.45 20.18
N ALA A 56 -12.44 4.66 20.74
CA ALA A 56 -11.22 5.30 21.21
C ALA A 56 -10.53 4.46 22.28
N ALA A 57 -11.29 3.91 23.21
CA ALA A 57 -10.77 3.04 24.25
C ALA A 57 -10.15 1.76 23.69
N LEU A 58 -10.83 1.16 22.70
CA LEU A 58 -10.35 -0.05 22.04
C LEU A 58 -9.05 0.21 21.30
N LEU A 59 -8.96 1.29 20.56
CA LEU A 59 -7.76 1.67 19.83
C LEU A 59 -6.59 1.95 20.78
N GLN A 60 -6.86 2.62 21.89
CA GLN A 60 -5.85 2.89 22.90
C GLN A 60 -5.37 1.60 23.57
N GLN A 61 -6.28 0.69 23.86
CA GLN A 61 -5.95 -0.62 24.41
C GLN A 61 -5.07 -1.42 23.46
N ASN A 62 -5.39 -1.42 22.19
CA ASN A 62 -4.59 -2.10 21.17
C ASN A 62 -3.18 -1.48 21.06
N ALA A 63 -3.08 -0.17 21.17
CA ALA A 63 -1.79 0.52 21.16
C ALA A 63 -0.93 0.12 22.37
N GLN A 64 -1.56 -0.06 23.54
CA GLN A 64 -0.87 -0.49 24.76
C GLN A 64 -0.48 -1.96 24.72
N THR A 65 -1.26 -2.78 24.05
CA THR A 65 -1.01 -4.22 23.94
C THR A 65 -0.23 -4.58 22.68
N THR A 66 0.14 -3.60 21.88
CA THR A 66 0.94 -3.82 20.68
C THR A 66 2.23 -4.54 21.07
N PRO A 67 2.56 -5.63 20.38
CA PRO A 67 3.80 -6.36 20.64
C PRO A 67 4.99 -5.44 20.47
N ASN A 68 6.12 -5.83 20.99
CA ASN A 68 7.29 -4.98 21.05
C ASN A 68 7.62 -4.40 19.65
N PRO A 69 8.23 -3.22 19.60
CA PRO A 69 8.55 -2.58 18.32
C PRO A 69 9.41 -3.43 17.39
N ALA A 70 10.20 -4.35 17.95
CA ALA A 70 11.03 -5.24 17.14
C ALA A 70 10.17 -6.20 16.31
N ALA A 71 9.06 -6.71 16.88
CA ALA A 71 8.14 -7.57 16.12
C ALA A 71 7.46 -6.81 15.00
N LEU A 72 7.05 -5.56 15.24
CA LEU A 72 6.47 -4.71 14.20
C LEU A 72 7.49 -4.37 13.12
N ALA A 73 8.72 -4.10 13.51
CA ALA A 73 9.80 -3.85 12.56
C ALA A 73 10.10 -5.08 11.71
N ALA A 74 10.05 -6.27 12.30
CA ALA A 74 10.24 -7.53 11.56
C ALA A 74 9.14 -7.75 10.52
N VAL A 75 7.88 -7.47 10.87
CA VAL A 75 6.77 -7.55 9.91
C VAL A 75 6.94 -6.53 8.79
N GLY A 76 7.32 -5.30 9.13
CA GLY A 76 7.60 -4.27 8.15
C GLY A 76 8.75 -4.65 7.23
N ALA A 77 9.81 -5.24 7.78
CA ALA A 77 10.96 -5.69 6.99
C ALA A 77 10.58 -6.82 6.03
N GLU A 78 9.72 -7.73 6.45
CA GLU A 78 9.22 -8.80 5.56
C GLU A 78 8.41 -8.22 4.39
N ILE A 79 7.60 -7.21 4.65
CA ILE A 79 6.84 -6.52 3.60
C ILE A 79 7.81 -5.81 2.66
N ASP A 80 8.83 -5.16 3.19
CA ASP A 80 9.84 -4.46 2.39
C ASP A 80 10.67 -5.45 1.57
N ASP A 81 11.00 -6.61 2.13
CA ASP A 81 11.72 -7.66 1.41
C ASP A 81 10.90 -8.22 0.23
N GLY A 82 9.58 -8.17 0.33
CA GLY A 82 8.70 -8.47 -0.79
C GLY A 82 8.66 -7.36 -1.83
N GLY A 83 9.22 -6.21 -1.53
CA GLY A 83 9.33 -5.11 -2.45
C GLY A 83 10.41 -5.38 -3.51
N PRO A 84 10.48 -4.53 -4.52
CA PRO A 84 11.50 -4.67 -5.54
C PRO A 84 12.87 -4.45 -4.93
N ALA A 85 13.60 -5.49 -4.91
CA ALA A 85 14.98 -5.42 -4.49
C ALA A 85 15.80 -4.72 -5.57
#